data_39f884a9043a2908cf0d6a090dbb5971
#
_entry.id   39f884a9043a2908cf0d6a090dbb5971
#
_cell.length_a   1.000
_cell.length_b   1.000
_cell.length_c   1.000
_cell.angle_alpha   90.00
_cell.angle_beta   90.00
_cell.angle_gamma   90.00
#
_symmetry.space_group_name_H-M   'P 1'
#
loop_
_entity.id
_entity.type
_entity.pdbx_description
1 polymer ?
#
loop_
_entity_poly.entity_id
_entity_poly.type
_entity_poly.pdbx_seq_one_letter_code
_entity_poly.pdbx_strand_id
1 'polypeptide(L)'
;MIVSHAKQFVFFAVPKTGTHALRELLSLHKGPEDWEQQILFGQQQSPIAEIAKIQHGHISVQQIAPHFDQASWQRYFKFAIVRNPFDRFISICFFLNRKNPLFLETPLQWMKSAIKVPRFRERVLVKPQYQQLTNTQGNIAMDYVGRYEVLQDSIDEICQRLQIETTQLQKRNTSEHKQYREYYDDELKSAVGKFYQEDLARFNYSY
;
A
#
# COMPACT_ATOMS: atom_id res chain seq x y z
N MET A 1 -7.94 3.65 -1.14
CA MET A 1 -8.51 3.13 -2.41
C MET A 1 -9.13 4.27 -3.19
N ILE A 2 -9.01 4.25 -4.50
CA ILE A 2 -9.78 5.11 -5.41
C ILE A 2 -10.45 4.21 -6.44
N VAL A 3 -11.71 4.49 -6.75
CA VAL A 3 -12.43 3.88 -7.87
C VAL A 3 -12.85 5.00 -8.81
N SER A 4 -12.44 4.89 -10.06
CA SER A 4 -12.84 5.82 -11.11
C SER A 4 -13.68 5.10 -12.17
N HIS A 5 -14.93 5.51 -12.29
CA HIS A 5 -15.83 5.06 -13.34
C HIS A 5 -15.52 5.79 -14.65
N ALA A 6 -15.11 7.06 -14.55
CA ALA A 6 -14.76 7.89 -15.70
C ALA A 6 -13.52 7.35 -16.45
N LYS A 7 -12.51 6.87 -15.71
CA LYS A 7 -11.26 6.33 -16.28
C LYS A 7 -11.18 4.80 -16.17
N GLN A 8 -12.22 4.14 -15.67
CA GLN A 8 -12.34 2.67 -15.54
C GLN A 8 -11.14 2.05 -14.82
N PHE A 9 -10.83 2.53 -13.61
CA PHE A 9 -9.75 1.94 -12.80
C PHE A 9 -10.12 1.74 -11.34
N VAL A 10 -9.39 0.84 -10.69
CA VAL A 10 -9.37 0.65 -9.23
C VAL A 10 -7.93 0.75 -8.74
N PHE A 11 -7.61 1.75 -7.95
CA PHE A 11 -6.33 1.90 -7.27
C PHE A 11 -6.38 1.31 -5.87
N PHE A 12 -5.59 0.27 -5.63
CA PHE A 12 -5.43 -0.36 -4.33
C PHE A 12 -4.28 0.29 -3.56
N ALA A 13 -4.62 1.14 -2.59
CA ALA A 13 -3.65 1.86 -1.79
C ALA A 13 -3.00 0.95 -0.73
N VAL A 14 -1.88 0.32 -1.05
CA VAL A 14 -1.09 -0.47 -0.09
C VAL A 14 -0.41 0.49 0.91
N PRO A 15 -0.43 0.20 2.22
CA PRO A 15 0.19 1.08 3.22
C PRO A 15 1.70 1.24 3.02
N LYS A 16 2.20 2.48 3.14
CA LYS A 16 3.64 2.82 3.14
C LYS A 16 4.38 2.55 1.83
N THR A 17 3.67 2.65 0.70
CA THR A 17 4.20 2.49 -0.67
C THR A 17 4.08 3.76 -1.51
N GLY A 18 4.13 4.95 -0.90
CA GLY A 18 4.05 6.23 -1.63
C GLY A 18 2.65 6.61 -2.09
N THR A 19 1.60 6.06 -1.48
CA THR A 19 0.19 6.24 -1.89
C THR A 19 -0.28 7.69 -1.94
N HIS A 20 0.36 8.63 -1.22
CA HIS A 20 -0.03 10.03 -1.24
C HIS A 20 0.19 10.69 -2.60
N ALA A 21 1.40 10.54 -3.16
CA ALA A 21 1.73 11.13 -4.45
C ALA A 21 0.79 10.63 -5.55
N LEU A 22 0.53 9.31 -5.56
CA LEU A 22 -0.37 8.73 -6.56
C LEU A 22 -1.84 9.15 -6.34
N ARG A 23 -2.28 9.30 -5.08
CA ARG A 23 -3.61 9.84 -4.78
C ARG A 23 -3.77 11.29 -5.25
N GLU A 24 -2.79 12.14 -4.97
CA GLU A 24 -2.80 13.54 -5.43
C GLU A 24 -2.95 13.60 -6.96
N LEU A 25 -2.14 12.83 -7.69
CA LEU A 25 -2.19 12.75 -9.15
C LEU A 25 -3.56 12.26 -9.66
N LEU A 26 -4.02 11.10 -9.17
CA LEU A 26 -5.28 10.51 -9.62
C LEU A 26 -6.49 11.37 -9.28
N SER A 27 -6.42 12.13 -8.18
CA SER A 27 -7.52 13.03 -7.77
C SER A 27 -7.78 14.17 -8.74
N LEU A 28 -6.77 14.58 -9.53
CA LEU A 28 -6.93 15.59 -10.58
C LEU A 28 -7.77 15.10 -11.78
N HIS A 29 -7.93 13.78 -11.90
CA HIS A 29 -8.60 13.14 -13.03
C HIS A 29 -9.91 12.42 -12.65
N LYS A 30 -10.43 12.69 -11.44
CA LYS A 30 -11.69 12.11 -10.98
C LYS A 30 -12.90 12.74 -11.69
N GLY A 31 -13.82 11.90 -12.16
CA GLY A 31 -15.13 12.31 -12.63
C GLY A 31 -16.15 12.42 -11.47
N PRO A 32 -17.39 12.87 -11.79
CA PRO A 32 -18.41 13.10 -10.76
C PRO A 32 -18.89 11.83 -10.04
N GLU A 33 -18.82 10.67 -10.70
CA GLU A 33 -19.21 9.36 -10.13
C GLU A 33 -18.04 8.65 -9.43
N ASP A 34 -16.83 9.22 -9.48
CA ASP A 34 -15.63 8.62 -8.93
C ASP A 34 -15.58 8.86 -7.43
N TRP A 35 -15.06 7.87 -6.70
CA TRP A 35 -14.99 7.96 -5.25
C TRP A 35 -13.66 7.46 -4.68
N GLU A 36 -13.41 7.87 -3.46
CA GLU A 36 -12.23 7.52 -2.70
C GLU A 36 -12.60 7.12 -1.27
N GLN A 37 -11.98 6.07 -0.77
CA GLN A 37 -12.02 5.73 0.65
C GLN A 37 -10.68 6.14 1.29
N GLN A 38 -10.74 7.19 2.11
CA GLN A 38 -9.59 7.71 2.87
C GLN A 38 -10.07 8.41 4.14
N ILE A 39 -9.51 8.06 5.30
CA ILE A 39 -9.97 8.59 6.59
C ILE A 39 -8.97 9.58 7.21
N LEU A 40 -7.67 9.51 6.87
CA LEU A 40 -6.64 10.29 7.56
C LEU A 40 -6.43 11.72 7.02
N PHE A 41 -6.84 12.05 5.79
CA PHE A 41 -6.54 13.34 5.16
C PHE A 41 -7.75 13.86 4.38
N GLY A 42 -8.86 14.12 5.10
CA GLY A 42 -10.06 14.64 4.49
C GLY A 42 -11.10 13.56 4.18
N GLN A 43 -11.45 12.79 5.15
CA GLN A 43 -12.63 11.91 5.30
C GLN A 43 -13.48 11.69 4.04
N GLN A 44 -12.86 11.18 2.99
CA GLN A 44 -13.59 10.74 1.80
C GLN A 44 -14.03 9.30 2.04
N GLN A 45 -15.33 9.07 1.94
CA GLN A 45 -15.93 7.76 2.14
C GLN A 45 -16.53 7.21 0.85
N SER A 46 -16.44 5.90 0.69
CA SER A 46 -17.11 5.15 -0.38
C SER A 46 -18.64 5.34 -0.32
N PRO A 47 -19.34 5.42 -1.46
CA PRO A 47 -20.80 5.34 -1.50
C PRO A 47 -21.33 3.95 -1.11
N ILE A 48 -20.48 2.94 -1.09
CA ILE A 48 -20.80 1.56 -0.70
C ILE A 48 -20.79 1.47 0.83
N ALA A 49 -21.93 1.24 1.44
CA ALA A 49 -22.11 1.28 2.90
C ALA A 49 -21.17 0.33 3.67
N GLU A 50 -20.92 -0.87 3.14
CA GLU A 50 -20.02 -1.87 3.74
C GLU A 50 -18.57 -1.40 3.72
N ILE A 51 -18.14 -0.76 2.63
CA ILE A 51 -16.81 -0.19 2.47
C ILE A 51 -16.65 1.06 3.34
N ALA A 52 -17.65 1.93 3.38
CA ALA A 52 -17.66 3.14 4.20
C ALA A 52 -17.48 2.86 5.69
N LYS A 53 -17.96 1.72 6.19
CA LYS A 53 -17.77 1.28 7.60
C LYS A 53 -16.32 0.95 7.93
N ILE A 54 -15.48 0.69 6.92
CA ILE A 54 -14.05 0.37 7.12
C ILE A 54 -13.31 1.66 7.47
N GLN A 55 -12.74 1.72 8.67
CA GLN A 55 -12.11 2.92 9.22
C GLN A 55 -10.69 3.20 8.65
N HIS A 56 -10.45 2.84 7.38
CA HIS A 56 -9.21 3.14 6.64
C HIS A 56 -9.40 3.01 5.13
N GLY A 57 -8.46 3.54 4.35
CA GLY A 57 -8.50 3.48 2.87
C GLY A 57 -7.74 2.31 2.24
N HIS A 58 -7.30 1.33 3.03
CA HIS A 58 -6.53 0.16 2.58
C HIS A 58 -7.46 -1.04 2.36
N ILE A 59 -8.38 -0.90 1.42
CA ILE A 59 -9.39 -1.90 1.10
C ILE A 59 -8.76 -3.01 0.26
N SER A 60 -9.08 -4.28 0.55
CA SER A 60 -8.58 -5.43 -0.20
C SER A 60 -9.45 -5.76 -1.42
N VAL A 61 -8.90 -6.55 -2.33
CA VAL A 61 -9.65 -7.13 -3.46
C VAL A 61 -10.90 -7.87 -2.98
N GLN A 62 -10.75 -8.71 -1.96
CA GLN A 62 -11.86 -9.53 -1.44
C GLN A 62 -12.99 -8.68 -0.82
N GLN A 63 -12.67 -7.49 -0.32
CA GLN A 63 -13.68 -6.57 0.22
C GLN A 63 -14.42 -5.83 -0.87
N ILE A 64 -13.76 -5.41 -1.95
CA ILE A 64 -14.38 -4.55 -2.96
C ILE A 64 -14.95 -5.32 -4.15
N ALA A 65 -14.35 -6.43 -4.57
CA ALA A 65 -14.77 -7.17 -5.76
C ALA A 65 -16.26 -7.60 -5.74
N PRO A 66 -16.84 -8.01 -4.60
CA PRO A 66 -18.26 -8.37 -4.55
C PRO A 66 -19.25 -7.23 -4.87
N HIS A 67 -18.78 -5.98 -4.87
CA HIS A 67 -19.58 -4.79 -5.16
C HIS A 67 -19.49 -4.32 -6.61
N PHE A 68 -18.76 -5.07 -7.46
CA PHE A 68 -18.72 -4.85 -8.90
C PHE A 68 -19.49 -5.95 -9.61
N ASP A 69 -20.19 -5.61 -10.70
CA ASP A 69 -20.59 -6.63 -11.68
C ASP A 69 -19.37 -7.21 -12.38
N GLN A 70 -19.50 -8.44 -12.88
CA GLN A 70 -18.39 -9.18 -13.48
C GLN A 70 -17.77 -8.45 -14.68
N ALA A 71 -18.57 -7.84 -15.53
CA ALA A 71 -18.10 -7.15 -16.73
C ALA A 71 -17.28 -5.91 -16.37
N SER A 72 -17.78 -5.09 -15.42
CA SER A 72 -17.05 -3.92 -14.92
C SER A 72 -15.76 -4.33 -14.20
N TRP A 73 -15.81 -5.39 -13.37
CA TRP A 73 -14.61 -5.89 -12.70
C TRP A 73 -13.52 -6.33 -13.66
N GLN A 74 -13.89 -7.01 -14.75
CA GLN A 74 -12.94 -7.45 -15.77
C GLN A 74 -12.36 -6.27 -16.57
N ARG A 75 -13.20 -5.28 -16.89
CA ARG A 75 -12.83 -4.14 -17.72
C ARG A 75 -11.94 -3.12 -17.02
N TYR A 76 -12.16 -2.90 -15.69
CA TYR A 76 -11.43 -1.87 -14.96
C TYR A 76 -9.97 -2.26 -14.76
N PHE A 77 -9.09 -1.31 -15.03
CA PHE A 77 -7.66 -1.43 -14.78
C PHE A 77 -7.37 -1.42 -13.27
N LYS A 78 -6.97 -2.55 -12.72
CA LYS A 78 -6.65 -2.73 -11.30
C LYS A 78 -5.16 -2.64 -11.07
N PHE A 79 -4.72 -1.73 -10.20
CA PHE A 79 -3.31 -1.56 -9.93
C PHE A 79 -2.99 -1.18 -8.49
N ALA A 80 -1.76 -1.45 -8.11
CA ALA A 80 -1.19 -1.12 -6.81
C ALA A 80 0.31 -0.81 -6.94
N ILE A 81 0.86 -0.13 -5.94
CA ILE A 81 2.32 -0.03 -5.74
C ILE A 81 2.68 -0.88 -4.53
N VAL A 82 3.72 -1.71 -4.66
CA VAL A 82 4.32 -2.47 -3.57
C VAL A 82 5.72 -1.94 -3.25
N ARG A 83 6.24 -2.28 -2.09
CA ARG A 83 7.55 -1.87 -1.61
C ARG A 83 8.30 -3.08 -1.05
N ASN A 84 9.63 -3.07 -1.11
CA ASN A 84 10.44 -4.09 -0.46
C ASN A 84 9.96 -4.29 0.99
N PRO A 85 9.54 -5.51 1.39
CA PRO A 85 8.97 -5.76 2.71
C PRO A 85 9.86 -5.35 3.87
N PHE A 86 11.18 -5.46 3.73
CA PHE A 86 12.13 -5.03 4.76
C PHE A 86 12.12 -3.51 4.92
N ASP A 87 12.19 -2.77 3.82
CA ASP A 87 12.14 -1.31 3.84
C ASP A 87 10.76 -0.80 4.29
N ARG A 88 9.69 -1.44 3.82
CA ARG A 88 8.32 -1.14 4.24
C ARG A 88 8.14 -1.33 5.74
N PHE A 89 8.68 -2.41 6.34
CA PHE A 89 8.59 -2.66 7.78
C PHE A 89 9.25 -1.56 8.61
N ILE A 90 10.45 -1.11 8.24
CA ILE A 90 11.10 0.04 8.88
C ILE A 90 10.20 1.28 8.79
N SER A 91 9.72 1.59 7.59
CA SER A 91 8.82 2.74 7.37
C SER A 91 7.55 2.68 8.22
N ILE A 92 6.97 1.50 8.44
CA ILE A 92 5.80 1.29 9.32
C ILE A 92 6.19 1.57 10.78
N CYS A 93 7.31 1.02 11.25
CA CYS A 93 7.74 1.16 12.64
C CYS A 93 8.01 2.63 12.98
N PHE A 94 8.71 3.37 12.14
CA PHE A 94 8.93 4.80 12.32
C PHE A 94 7.63 5.60 12.26
N PHE A 95 6.74 5.29 11.34
CA PHE A 95 5.44 5.94 11.25
C PHE A 95 4.59 5.76 12.51
N LEU A 96 4.54 4.54 13.04
CA LEU A 96 3.76 4.22 14.24
C LEU A 96 4.35 4.85 15.51
N ASN A 97 5.65 5.05 15.54
CA ASN A 97 6.38 5.55 16.70
C ASN A 97 6.90 7.00 16.56
N ARG A 98 6.43 7.76 15.55
CA ARG A 98 6.92 9.11 15.26
C ARG A 98 6.84 10.12 16.45
N LYS A 99 6.05 9.79 17.46
CA LYS A 99 5.89 10.59 18.71
C LYS A 99 6.41 9.86 19.94
N ASN A 100 7.13 8.75 19.77
CA ASN A 100 7.66 7.94 20.87
C ASN A 100 9.18 8.10 20.97
N PRO A 101 9.70 8.92 21.88
CA PRO A 101 11.15 9.14 22.02
C PRO A 101 11.90 7.85 22.37
N LEU A 102 11.31 6.98 23.20
CA LEU A 102 11.93 5.69 23.58
C LEU A 102 12.17 4.77 22.39
N PHE A 103 11.33 4.86 21.36
CA PHE A 103 11.56 4.10 20.12
C PHE A 103 12.83 4.60 19.41
N LEU A 104 13.07 5.91 19.38
CA LEU A 104 14.24 6.49 18.70
C LEU A 104 15.56 6.11 19.37
N GLU A 105 15.54 5.85 20.68
CA GLU A 105 16.72 5.40 21.41
C GLU A 105 17.06 3.94 21.14
N THR A 106 16.06 3.07 21.04
CA THR A 106 16.25 1.61 20.90
C THR A 106 15.35 1.00 19.81
N PRO A 107 15.40 1.47 18.55
CA PRO A 107 14.49 1.04 17.51
C PRO A 107 14.58 -0.46 17.20
N LEU A 108 15.79 -1.03 17.20
CA LEU A 108 16.02 -2.45 16.94
C LEU A 108 15.30 -3.35 17.96
N GLN A 109 15.45 -3.06 19.26
CA GLN A 109 14.83 -3.87 20.31
C GLN A 109 13.30 -3.79 20.26
N TRP A 110 12.77 -2.59 20.02
CA TRP A 110 11.34 -2.40 19.84
C TRP A 110 10.81 -3.21 18.65
N MET A 111 11.48 -3.16 17.50
CA MET A 111 11.08 -3.87 16.28
C MET A 111 11.10 -5.39 16.46
N LYS A 112 12.14 -5.92 17.13
CA LYS A 112 12.24 -7.35 17.49
C LYS A 112 11.09 -7.81 18.39
N SER A 113 10.70 -6.97 19.35
CA SER A 113 9.58 -7.27 20.23
C SER A 113 8.26 -7.17 19.48
N ALA A 114 8.05 -6.11 18.69
CA ALA A 114 6.81 -5.86 17.99
C ALA A 114 6.46 -6.94 16.97
N ILE A 115 7.43 -7.40 16.16
CA ILE A 115 7.18 -8.43 15.12
C ILE A 115 6.75 -9.78 15.70
N LYS A 116 7.06 -10.07 16.96
CA LYS A 116 6.64 -11.28 17.66
C LYS A 116 5.19 -11.20 18.16
N VAL A 117 4.61 -10.00 18.28
CA VAL A 117 3.27 -9.77 18.83
C VAL A 117 2.20 -10.00 17.77
N PRO A 118 1.27 -10.97 17.93
CA PRO A 118 0.20 -11.22 16.95
C PRO A 118 -0.65 -9.98 16.65
N ARG A 119 -1.11 -9.26 17.68
CA ARG A 119 -1.91 -8.04 17.53
C ARG A 119 -1.21 -6.94 16.71
N PHE A 120 0.13 -6.87 16.75
CA PHE A 120 0.88 -5.95 15.91
C PHE A 120 0.85 -6.38 14.44
N ARG A 121 1.06 -7.67 14.17
CA ARG A 121 1.05 -8.26 12.81
C ARG A 121 -0.32 -8.18 12.13
N GLU A 122 -1.41 -8.16 12.90
CA GLU A 122 -2.78 -8.07 12.41
C GLU A 122 -3.20 -6.64 12.02
N ARG A 123 -2.41 -5.62 12.38
CA ARG A 123 -2.70 -4.24 11.98
C ARG A 123 -2.67 -4.11 10.46
N VAL A 124 -3.63 -3.42 9.88
CA VAL A 124 -3.74 -3.21 8.42
C VAL A 124 -2.45 -2.64 7.81
N LEU A 125 -1.74 -1.78 8.54
CA LEU A 125 -0.47 -1.22 8.09
C LEU A 125 0.64 -2.26 8.00
N VAL A 126 0.59 -3.31 8.83
CA VAL A 126 1.65 -4.31 9.00
C VAL A 126 1.41 -5.55 8.16
N LYS A 127 0.15 -5.93 7.92
CA LYS A 127 -0.20 -7.12 7.11
C LYS A 127 0.62 -7.21 5.83
N PRO A 128 0.96 -8.43 5.37
CA PRO A 128 1.59 -8.65 4.08
C PRO A 128 0.78 -8.00 2.94
N GLN A 129 1.48 -7.43 1.98
CA GLN A 129 0.90 -6.64 0.88
C GLN A 129 0.02 -7.53 -0.03
N TYR A 130 0.48 -8.77 -0.28
CA TYR A 130 -0.27 -9.70 -1.13
C TYR A 130 -1.70 -9.95 -0.63
N GLN A 131 -1.92 -9.95 0.69
CA GLN A 131 -3.26 -10.18 1.28
C GLN A 131 -4.28 -9.13 0.85
N GLN A 132 -3.83 -7.90 0.58
CA GLN A 132 -4.71 -6.86 0.08
C GLN A 132 -5.01 -7.03 -1.43
N LEU A 133 -4.11 -7.65 -2.17
CA LEU A 133 -4.11 -7.70 -3.63
C LEU A 133 -4.59 -9.04 -4.21
N THR A 134 -4.88 -10.03 -3.36
CA THR A 134 -5.32 -11.36 -3.80
C THR A 134 -6.83 -11.51 -3.81
N ASN A 135 -7.32 -12.29 -4.77
CA ASN A 135 -8.70 -12.78 -4.82
C ASN A 135 -8.92 -13.94 -3.82
N THR A 136 -10.12 -14.49 -3.78
CA THR A 136 -10.49 -15.62 -2.91
C THR A 136 -9.76 -16.93 -3.24
N GLN A 137 -9.20 -17.05 -4.43
CA GLN A 137 -8.38 -18.20 -4.88
C GLN A 137 -6.90 -18.03 -4.55
N GLY A 138 -6.50 -16.90 -3.91
CA GLY A 138 -5.12 -16.60 -3.56
C GLY A 138 -4.25 -16.05 -4.70
N ASN A 139 -4.82 -15.77 -5.87
CA ASN A 139 -4.11 -15.18 -7.00
C ASN A 139 -4.09 -13.66 -6.89
N ILE A 140 -2.97 -13.02 -7.30
CA ILE A 140 -2.89 -11.55 -7.42
C ILE A 140 -3.90 -11.11 -8.49
N ALA A 141 -4.86 -10.28 -8.10
CA ALA A 141 -5.94 -9.80 -8.96
C ALA A 141 -5.68 -8.36 -9.45
N MET A 142 -4.46 -8.08 -9.83
CA MET A 142 -4.00 -6.81 -10.36
C MET A 142 -3.60 -6.95 -11.83
N ASP A 143 -3.92 -5.95 -12.63
CA ASP A 143 -3.45 -5.84 -14.02
C ASP A 143 -2.05 -5.19 -14.07
N TYR A 144 -1.67 -4.46 -12.99
CA TYR A 144 -0.34 -3.89 -12.82
C TYR A 144 0.05 -3.77 -11.34
N VAL A 145 1.28 -4.16 -11.03
CA VAL A 145 1.89 -3.98 -9.72
C VAL A 145 3.20 -3.21 -9.90
N GLY A 146 3.17 -1.92 -9.62
CA GLY A 146 4.35 -1.06 -9.65
C GLY A 146 5.19 -1.20 -8.39
N ARG A 147 6.40 -0.64 -8.40
CA ARG A 147 7.38 -0.71 -7.30
C ARG A 147 7.68 0.68 -6.75
N TYR A 148 7.70 0.79 -5.43
CA TYR A 148 8.07 2.02 -4.72
C TYR A 148 9.52 2.44 -5.01
N GLU A 149 10.42 1.49 -5.19
CA GLU A 149 11.85 1.72 -5.41
C GLU A 149 12.12 2.46 -6.74
N VAL A 150 11.20 2.34 -7.70
CA VAL A 150 11.19 3.04 -9.00
C VAL A 150 9.83 3.72 -9.17
N LEU A 151 9.42 4.51 -8.17
CA LEU A 151 8.06 5.04 -8.08
C LEU A 151 7.68 5.92 -9.27
N GLN A 152 8.62 6.73 -9.79
CA GLN A 152 8.35 7.57 -10.96
C GLN A 152 8.02 6.70 -12.18
N ASP A 153 8.85 5.70 -12.48
CA ASP A 153 8.62 4.80 -13.63
C ASP A 153 7.27 4.06 -13.47
N SER A 154 6.95 3.65 -12.23
CA SER A 154 5.68 2.98 -11.93
C SER A 154 4.49 3.91 -12.16
N ILE A 155 4.61 5.19 -11.83
CA ILE A 155 3.56 6.20 -12.06
C ILE A 155 3.43 6.50 -13.55
N ASP A 156 4.55 6.63 -14.25
CA ASP A 156 4.56 6.92 -15.70
C ASP A 156 3.84 5.81 -16.49
N GLU A 157 4.09 4.54 -16.14
CA GLU A 157 3.37 3.38 -16.71
C GLU A 157 1.86 3.43 -16.41
N ILE A 158 1.47 3.76 -15.17
CA ILE A 158 0.06 3.92 -14.78
C ILE A 158 -0.58 5.05 -15.60
N CYS A 159 0.08 6.20 -15.68
CA CYS A 159 -0.43 7.36 -16.43
C CYS A 159 -0.61 7.03 -17.92
N GLN A 160 0.35 6.34 -18.52
CA GLN A 160 0.28 5.90 -19.91
C GLN A 160 -0.95 4.99 -20.14
N ARG A 161 -1.18 4.01 -19.26
CA ARG A 161 -2.34 3.10 -19.38
C ARG A 161 -3.67 3.82 -19.18
N LEU A 162 -3.72 4.80 -18.29
CA LEU A 162 -4.91 5.60 -18.02
C LEU A 162 -5.12 6.75 -19.03
N GLN A 163 -4.16 6.97 -19.93
CA GLN A 163 -4.15 8.11 -20.86
C GLN A 163 -4.34 9.44 -20.14
N ILE A 164 -3.54 9.65 -19.08
CA ILE A 164 -3.47 10.90 -18.31
C ILE A 164 -2.05 11.45 -18.33
N GLU A 165 -1.93 12.77 -18.13
CA GLU A 165 -0.63 13.42 -18.05
C GLU A 165 0.15 12.94 -16.81
N THR A 166 1.43 12.64 -17.02
CA THR A 166 2.35 12.31 -15.92
C THR A 166 2.84 13.60 -15.26
N THR A 167 3.12 13.51 -13.97
CA THR A 167 3.70 14.61 -13.20
C THR A 167 4.99 14.13 -12.55
N GLN A 168 6.04 14.92 -12.66
CA GLN A 168 7.29 14.65 -11.94
C GLN A 168 7.04 14.71 -10.43
N LEU A 169 7.31 13.60 -9.77
CA LEU A 169 7.21 13.55 -8.32
C LEU A 169 8.21 14.51 -7.69
N GLN A 170 7.70 15.52 -7.00
CA GLN A 170 8.57 16.23 -6.06
C GLN A 170 8.99 15.23 -4.97
N LYS A 171 10.27 15.19 -4.62
CA LYS A 171 10.80 14.41 -3.48
C LYS A 171 10.14 14.88 -2.18
N ARG A 172 8.87 14.56 -1.97
CA ARG A 172 8.14 14.81 -0.72
C ARG A 172 8.28 13.55 0.14
N ASN A 173 8.75 13.74 1.36
CA ASN A 173 8.78 12.71 2.40
C ASN A 173 9.68 11.49 2.11
N THR A 174 10.96 11.73 1.85
CA THR A 174 11.94 10.73 2.27
C THR A 174 11.72 10.54 3.77
N SER A 175 11.30 9.33 4.18
CA SER A 175 11.24 8.99 5.59
C SER A 175 12.55 9.40 6.25
N GLU A 176 12.49 10.10 7.39
CA GLU A 176 13.65 10.63 8.14
C GLU A 176 14.57 9.52 8.69
N HIS A 177 14.43 8.29 8.19
CA HIS A 177 15.26 7.16 8.59
C HIS A 177 16.39 6.93 7.58
N LYS A 178 17.50 6.42 8.08
CA LYS A 178 18.65 5.90 7.31
C LYS A 178 18.22 4.79 6.35
N GLN A 179 19.15 4.27 5.55
CA GLN A 179 18.88 3.10 4.74
C GLN A 179 18.37 1.95 5.60
N TYR A 180 17.31 1.25 5.18
CA TYR A 180 16.63 0.26 6.01
C TYR A 180 17.56 -0.83 6.54
N ARG A 181 18.60 -1.22 5.77
CA ARG A 181 19.58 -2.24 6.16
C ARG A 181 20.33 -1.92 7.44
N GLU A 182 20.51 -0.64 7.77
CA GLU A 182 21.21 -0.20 8.98
C GLU A 182 20.44 -0.50 10.28
N TYR A 183 19.14 -0.82 10.17
CA TYR A 183 18.28 -1.15 11.31
C TYR A 183 18.14 -2.65 11.57
N TYR A 184 18.78 -3.49 10.74
CA TYR A 184 18.62 -4.93 10.84
C TYR A 184 19.85 -5.61 11.42
N ASP A 185 19.62 -6.53 12.36
CA ASP A 185 20.52 -7.63 12.65
C ASP A 185 19.94 -8.94 12.09
N ASP A 186 20.67 -10.04 12.24
CA ASP A 186 20.27 -11.35 11.70
C ASP A 186 18.95 -11.86 12.29
N GLU A 187 18.68 -11.58 13.59
CA GLU A 187 17.44 -11.98 14.24
C GLU A 187 16.23 -11.25 13.64
N LEU A 188 16.30 -9.92 13.55
CA LEU A 188 15.21 -9.12 12.99
C LEU A 188 15.02 -9.42 11.51
N LYS A 189 16.12 -9.56 10.75
CA LYS A 189 16.08 -9.94 9.33
C LYS A 189 15.37 -11.27 9.12
N SER A 190 15.72 -12.29 9.91
CA SER A 190 15.07 -13.61 9.85
C SER A 190 13.59 -13.53 10.20
N ALA A 191 13.22 -12.80 11.27
CA ALA A 191 11.84 -12.67 11.72
C ALA A 191 10.95 -11.94 10.69
N VAL A 192 11.44 -10.83 10.13
CA VAL A 192 10.73 -10.03 9.12
C VAL A 192 10.65 -10.80 7.79
N GLY A 193 11.75 -11.44 7.38
CA GLY A 193 11.77 -12.29 6.17
C GLY A 193 10.76 -13.43 6.25
N LYS A 194 10.68 -14.12 7.38
CA LYS A 194 9.70 -15.18 7.61
C LYS A 194 8.26 -14.65 7.60
N PHE A 195 8.02 -13.50 8.21
CA PHE A 195 6.67 -12.92 8.27
C PHE A 195 6.17 -12.46 6.89
N TYR A 196 7.06 -11.90 6.05
CA TYR A 196 6.71 -11.42 4.71
C TYR A 196 7.18 -12.37 3.58
N GLN A 197 7.42 -13.64 3.87
CA GLN A 197 7.95 -14.60 2.87
C GLN A 197 7.12 -14.65 1.58
N GLU A 198 5.78 -14.54 1.69
CA GLU A 198 4.88 -14.52 0.53
C GLU A 198 5.03 -13.23 -0.29
N ASP A 199 5.19 -12.07 0.36
CA ASP A 199 5.46 -10.82 -0.36
C ASP A 199 6.79 -10.89 -1.11
N LEU A 200 7.84 -11.44 -0.46
CA LEU A 200 9.16 -11.62 -1.08
C LEU A 200 9.06 -12.50 -2.33
N ALA A 201 8.38 -13.65 -2.20
CA ALA A 201 8.24 -14.59 -3.31
C ALA A 201 7.37 -14.04 -4.45
N ARG A 202 6.18 -13.51 -4.12
CA ARG A 202 5.19 -13.08 -5.12
C ARG A 202 5.59 -11.82 -5.87
N PHE A 203 6.31 -10.91 -5.23
CA PHE A 203 6.75 -9.64 -5.84
C PHE A 203 8.23 -9.64 -6.20
N ASN A 204 8.91 -10.79 -6.13
CA ASN A 204 10.32 -10.96 -6.47
C ASN A 204 11.23 -9.93 -5.75
N TYR A 205 11.11 -9.87 -4.42
CA TYR A 205 11.97 -9.07 -3.55
C TYR A 205 12.97 -9.95 -2.80
N SER A 206 14.12 -9.37 -2.50
CA SER A 206 15.13 -9.90 -1.60
C SER A 206 15.58 -8.84 -0.60
N TYR A 207 16.37 -9.24 0.40
CA TYR A 207 16.96 -8.32 1.38
C TYR A 207 18.00 -7.41 0.73
#